data_efb7f3ab3cde3680c29be3da6d9f70dc
#
_entry.id   efb7f3ab3cde3680c29be3da6d9f70dc
#
_cell.length_a   1.000
_cell.length_b   1.000
_cell.length_c   1.000
_cell.angle_alpha   90.00
_cell.angle_beta   90.00
_cell.angle_gamma   90.00
#
_symmetry.space_group_name_H-M   'P 1'
#
loop_
_entity.id
_entity.type
_entity.pdbx_description
1 polymer ?
#
loop_
_entity_poly.entity_id
_entity_poly.type
_entity_poly.pdbx_seq_one_letter_code
_entity_poly.pdbx_strand_id
1 'polypeptide(L)'
;MEIKGVVKTYKSSITVNKEASPYSKYIADVFEFRPAVGQFINEVPEYMNGNMEADMIKKAKQSLVGGNATMITLGGFGGYVSFGFDHTIPNLEGRDFKILGNAFWGNNATATRSGSCEPGIIMVGYDKNKNGKPDEDEWYEIAGSEYFKNTTTKNYSITYFKPNENKPPVPGSELWQTDVEYIKWQDNFGNSGFKTKNTFHAQSYYPLWLSGSSYSLTGTKLKDNFYDQSGTGTYWVGTSYDYGYADNAPNTDEASNIDISWAVDKNGNYVKLPGIDFIKVYTGVNQEAGWLGEVSTEVAGAYDLHLN
;
A
#
# COMPACT_ATOMS: atom_id res chain seq x y z
N MET A 1 25.72 -45.32 59.08
CA MET A 1 24.44 -45.77 58.51
C MET A 1 24.05 -44.74 57.42
N GLU A 2 24.39 -45.03 56.18
CA GLU A 2 24.07 -44.14 55.04
C GLU A 2 22.65 -44.42 54.55
N ILE A 3 21.78 -43.40 54.61
CA ILE A 3 20.45 -43.50 54.05
C ILE A 3 20.56 -43.11 52.57
N LYS A 4 20.53 -44.10 51.68
CA LYS A 4 20.43 -43.88 50.25
C LYS A 4 19.02 -43.34 49.94
N GLY A 5 18.92 -42.05 49.64
CA GLY A 5 17.68 -41.43 49.19
C GLY A 5 17.32 -41.94 47.80
N VAL A 6 16.15 -42.52 47.63
CA VAL A 6 15.56 -42.87 46.33
C VAL A 6 14.96 -41.64 45.73
N VAL A 7 15.56 -41.09 44.67
CA VAL A 7 14.98 -40.00 43.90
C VAL A 7 13.96 -40.60 42.92
N LYS A 8 12.70 -40.30 43.08
CA LYS A 8 11.64 -40.61 42.12
C LYS A 8 11.38 -39.39 41.24
N THR A 9 11.65 -39.54 39.94
CA THR A 9 11.34 -38.49 38.94
C THR A 9 9.97 -38.78 38.37
N TYR A 10 9.09 -37.82 38.44
CA TYR A 10 7.77 -37.85 37.78
C TYR A 10 7.84 -36.95 36.54
N LYS A 11 7.46 -37.47 35.38
CA LYS A 11 7.27 -36.67 34.16
C LYS A 11 5.78 -36.45 33.98
N SER A 12 5.35 -35.23 33.91
CA SER A 12 4.00 -34.86 33.46
C SER A 12 4.10 -34.13 32.13
N SER A 13 3.25 -34.47 31.18
CA SER A 13 3.08 -33.73 29.94
C SER A 13 1.79 -32.92 30.05
N ILE A 14 1.86 -31.63 29.74
CA ILE A 14 0.68 -30.79 29.58
C ILE A 14 0.49 -30.65 28.07
N THR A 15 -0.65 -31.10 27.55
CA THR A 15 -1.05 -30.82 26.17
C THR A 15 -1.81 -29.51 26.21
N VAL A 16 -1.24 -28.45 25.63
CA VAL A 16 -1.95 -27.19 25.42
C VAL A 16 -2.63 -27.31 24.06
N ASN A 17 -3.94 -27.47 24.06
CA ASN A 17 -4.73 -27.32 22.84
C ASN A 17 -4.87 -25.83 22.55
N LYS A 18 -4.45 -25.39 21.39
CA LYS A 18 -4.73 -24.00 20.93
C LYS A 18 -6.22 -23.90 20.73
N GLU A 19 -6.89 -23.07 21.52
CA GLU A 19 -8.27 -22.71 21.26
C GLU A 19 -8.36 -21.97 19.94
N ALA A 20 -9.43 -22.19 19.16
CA ALA A 20 -9.68 -21.40 17.96
C ALA A 20 -9.88 -19.95 18.38
N SER A 21 -9.15 -19.04 17.77
CA SER A 21 -9.36 -17.61 18.02
C SER A 21 -10.79 -17.24 17.60
N PRO A 22 -11.52 -16.46 18.40
CA PRO A 22 -12.82 -15.94 18.00
C PRO A 22 -12.69 -14.87 16.90
N TYR A 23 -11.46 -14.42 16.61
CA TYR A 23 -11.15 -13.34 15.68
C TYR A 23 -10.77 -13.86 14.30
N SER A 24 -11.12 -13.08 13.27
CA SER A 24 -10.68 -13.29 11.90
C SER A 24 -9.27 -12.72 11.71
N LYS A 25 -8.35 -13.49 11.11
CA LYS A 25 -7.03 -12.94 10.77
C LYS A 25 -7.06 -11.90 9.64
N TYR A 26 -8.16 -11.80 8.93
CA TYR A 26 -8.29 -10.93 7.75
C TYR A 26 -8.89 -9.57 8.08
N ILE A 27 -8.80 -8.65 7.13
CA ILE A 27 -9.45 -7.33 7.19
C ILE A 27 -10.94 -7.51 7.53
N ALA A 28 -11.42 -6.74 8.50
CA ALA A 28 -12.82 -6.73 8.95
C ALA A 28 -13.62 -5.56 8.38
N ASP A 29 -12.98 -4.39 8.18
CA ASP A 29 -13.64 -3.20 7.64
C ASP A 29 -12.68 -2.34 6.80
N VAL A 30 -13.27 -1.50 5.93
CA VAL A 30 -12.58 -0.45 5.16
C VAL A 30 -13.23 0.89 5.52
N PHE A 31 -12.42 1.84 5.97
CA PHE A 31 -12.89 3.15 6.45
C PHE A 31 -12.80 4.23 5.38
N GLU A 32 -11.72 4.22 4.59
CA GLU A 32 -11.48 5.20 3.54
C GLU A 32 -10.92 4.53 2.29
N PHE A 33 -11.31 5.03 1.13
CA PHE A 33 -10.72 4.69 -0.16
C PHE A 33 -10.65 5.95 -1.02
N ARG A 34 -9.47 6.47 -1.18
CA ARG A 34 -9.21 7.71 -1.93
C ARG A 34 -7.98 7.54 -2.83
N PRO A 35 -8.14 6.89 -3.97
CA PRO A 35 -7.03 6.69 -4.89
C PRO A 35 -6.55 8.01 -5.50
N ALA A 36 -5.30 8.03 -5.93
CA ALA A 36 -4.77 9.05 -6.81
C ALA A 36 -5.23 8.79 -8.26
N VAL A 37 -4.77 9.62 -9.19
CA VAL A 37 -5.02 9.40 -10.62
C VAL A 37 -4.22 8.21 -11.14
N GLY A 38 -4.80 7.41 -12.06
CA GLY A 38 -4.13 6.23 -12.60
C GLY A 38 -4.96 5.47 -13.62
N GLN A 39 -4.28 4.66 -14.40
CA GLN A 39 -4.87 3.95 -15.55
C GLN A 39 -5.89 2.87 -15.17
N PHE A 40 -5.83 2.32 -13.95
CA PHE A 40 -6.81 1.35 -13.44
C PHE A 40 -7.88 1.99 -12.55
N ILE A 41 -7.80 3.31 -12.34
CA ILE A 41 -8.83 4.04 -11.60
C ILE A 41 -10.13 4.00 -12.37
N ASN A 42 -11.24 3.85 -11.65
CA ASN A 42 -12.59 3.57 -12.14
C ASN A 42 -12.84 2.15 -12.68
N GLU A 43 -11.82 1.28 -12.70
CA GLU A 43 -11.94 -0.13 -13.08
C GLU A 43 -11.72 -1.08 -11.91
N VAL A 44 -10.79 -0.74 -10.98
CA VAL A 44 -10.42 -1.62 -9.85
C VAL A 44 -10.41 -0.86 -8.52
N PRO A 45 -11.57 -0.83 -7.80
CA PRO A 45 -12.87 -1.40 -8.15
C PRO A 45 -13.64 -0.59 -9.20
N GLU A 46 -14.52 -1.26 -9.94
CA GLU A 46 -15.29 -0.64 -11.03
C GLU A 46 -16.19 0.49 -10.52
N TYR A 47 -16.05 1.66 -11.12
CA TYR A 47 -16.97 2.78 -10.93
C TYR A 47 -18.20 2.62 -11.84
N MET A 48 -19.38 2.80 -11.28
CA MET A 48 -20.62 2.88 -12.03
C MET A 48 -21.16 4.32 -11.96
N ASN A 49 -21.71 4.81 -13.07
CA ASN A 49 -22.25 6.17 -13.12
C ASN A 49 -23.24 6.43 -11.98
N GLY A 50 -22.99 7.48 -11.21
CA GLY A 50 -23.76 7.85 -10.02
C GLY A 50 -23.19 7.29 -8.71
N ASN A 51 -22.15 6.46 -8.73
CA ASN A 51 -21.47 6.08 -7.50
C ASN A 51 -20.86 7.32 -6.83
N MET A 52 -21.02 7.40 -5.52
CA MET A 52 -20.41 8.39 -4.63
C MET A 52 -19.24 7.75 -3.83
N GLU A 53 -18.53 8.56 -3.08
CA GLU A 53 -17.39 8.10 -2.27
C GLU A 53 -17.77 6.93 -1.36
N ALA A 54 -18.91 6.99 -0.69
CA ALA A 54 -19.40 5.88 0.15
C ALA A 54 -19.64 4.57 -0.61
N ASP A 55 -20.09 4.65 -1.87
CA ASP A 55 -20.27 3.47 -2.72
C ASP A 55 -18.92 2.85 -3.10
N MET A 56 -17.92 3.69 -3.36
CA MET A 56 -16.58 3.21 -3.71
C MET A 56 -15.86 2.63 -2.48
N ILE A 57 -16.04 3.19 -1.29
CA ILE A 57 -15.57 2.58 -0.03
C ILE A 57 -16.23 1.20 0.16
N LYS A 58 -17.54 1.09 -0.08
CA LYS A 58 -18.26 -0.20 0.01
C LYS A 58 -17.72 -1.23 -1.00
N LYS A 59 -17.36 -0.81 -2.21
CA LYS A 59 -16.74 -1.69 -3.22
C LYS A 59 -15.34 -2.12 -2.80
N ALA A 60 -14.52 -1.20 -2.27
CA ALA A 60 -13.22 -1.53 -1.71
C ALA A 60 -13.36 -2.53 -0.54
N LYS A 61 -14.36 -2.34 0.33
CA LYS A 61 -14.68 -3.30 1.40
C LYS A 61 -15.04 -4.68 0.84
N GLN A 62 -15.86 -4.76 -0.22
CA GLN A 62 -16.19 -6.03 -0.89
C GLN A 62 -14.97 -6.72 -1.48
N SER A 63 -13.96 -5.96 -1.94
CA SER A 63 -12.72 -6.50 -2.49
C SER A 63 -11.78 -7.03 -1.41
N LEU A 64 -11.69 -6.37 -0.24
CA LEU A 64 -10.61 -6.60 0.72
C LEU A 64 -11.01 -7.41 1.96
N VAL A 65 -12.28 -7.34 2.39
CA VAL A 65 -12.71 -7.99 3.64
C VAL A 65 -12.80 -9.50 3.49
N GLY A 66 -12.33 -10.23 4.50
CA GLY A 66 -12.53 -11.67 4.61
C GLY A 66 -11.61 -12.52 3.73
N GLY A 67 -10.45 -12.02 3.31
CA GLY A 67 -9.46 -12.78 2.55
C GLY A 67 -9.89 -13.06 1.11
N ASN A 68 -10.63 -12.13 0.51
CA ASN A 68 -11.03 -12.20 -0.90
C ASN A 68 -9.79 -12.20 -1.81
N ALA A 69 -9.92 -12.82 -2.98
CA ALA A 69 -8.85 -12.90 -3.98
C ALA A 69 -8.85 -11.72 -4.97
N THR A 70 -9.67 -10.69 -4.71
CA THR A 70 -9.74 -9.48 -5.53
C THR A 70 -8.83 -8.40 -4.97
N MET A 71 -8.50 -7.41 -5.79
CA MET A 71 -7.63 -6.30 -5.40
C MET A 71 -8.31 -4.96 -5.66
N ILE A 72 -7.73 -3.91 -5.10
CA ILE A 72 -8.01 -2.51 -5.44
C ILE A 72 -6.71 -1.84 -5.87
N THR A 73 -6.80 -0.85 -6.76
CA THR A 73 -5.69 0.01 -7.16
C THR A 73 -5.72 1.33 -6.40
N LEU A 74 -4.56 1.83 -6.01
CA LEU A 74 -4.45 3.12 -5.33
C LEU A 74 -4.04 4.25 -6.29
N GLY A 75 -3.67 3.94 -7.53
CA GLY A 75 -3.17 4.92 -8.49
C GLY A 75 -1.80 5.48 -8.09
N GLY A 76 -1.44 6.63 -8.64
CA GLY A 76 -0.15 7.27 -8.39
C GLY A 76 0.06 7.74 -6.95
N PHE A 77 1.08 8.56 -6.72
CA PHE A 77 1.51 8.98 -5.40
C PHE A 77 0.37 9.48 -4.51
N GLY A 78 0.36 8.95 -3.30
CA GLY A 78 -0.50 9.38 -2.20
C GLY A 78 -1.91 8.81 -2.23
N GLY A 79 -2.32 8.14 -3.32
CA GLY A 79 -3.62 7.43 -3.33
C GLY A 79 -3.64 6.34 -2.28
N TYR A 80 -4.74 6.23 -1.50
CA TYR A 80 -4.74 5.43 -0.29
C TYR A 80 -6.03 4.67 0.00
N VAL A 81 -5.88 3.65 0.84
CA VAL A 81 -6.96 2.95 1.52
C VAL A 81 -6.64 2.85 3.01
N SER A 82 -7.66 2.97 3.88
CA SER A 82 -7.54 2.64 5.30
C SER A 82 -8.53 1.54 5.68
N PHE A 83 -8.06 0.58 6.46
CA PHE A 83 -8.83 -0.59 6.88
C PHE A 83 -8.45 -1.02 8.30
N GLY A 84 -9.24 -1.92 8.88
CA GLY A 84 -9.03 -2.42 10.24
C GLY A 84 -9.42 -3.87 10.40
N PHE A 85 -9.11 -4.40 11.58
CA PHE A 85 -9.37 -5.77 12.00
C PHE A 85 -10.49 -5.81 13.05
N ASP A 86 -11.01 -6.99 13.35
CA ASP A 86 -12.00 -7.19 14.40
C ASP A 86 -11.36 -7.34 15.81
N HIS A 87 -10.04 -7.15 15.88
CA HIS A 87 -9.22 -7.22 17.08
C HIS A 87 -7.97 -6.37 16.91
N THR A 88 -7.26 -6.10 18.01
CA THR A 88 -5.93 -5.50 17.98
C THR A 88 -4.90 -6.55 17.59
N ILE A 89 -4.15 -6.36 16.51
CA ILE A 89 -2.96 -7.14 16.19
C ILE A 89 -1.87 -6.78 17.20
N PRO A 90 -1.39 -7.71 18.05
CA PRO A 90 -0.41 -7.38 19.06
C PRO A 90 0.98 -7.18 18.44
N ASN A 91 1.77 -6.27 19.03
CA ASN A 91 3.18 -6.10 18.68
C ASN A 91 4.01 -7.15 19.46
N LEU A 92 4.39 -8.22 18.80
CA LEU A 92 5.17 -9.32 19.40
C LEU A 92 6.59 -9.33 18.84
N GLU A 93 7.39 -10.33 19.25
CA GLU A 93 8.71 -10.52 18.68
C GLU A 93 8.60 -11.07 17.25
N GLY A 94 9.17 -10.39 16.28
CA GLY A 94 9.19 -10.79 14.87
C GLY A 94 8.28 -9.95 14.00
N ARG A 95 7.57 -10.59 13.09
CA ARG A 95 6.65 -9.93 12.15
C ARG A 95 5.21 -10.13 12.58
N ASP A 96 4.42 -9.07 12.54
CA ASP A 96 3.10 -9.06 13.12
C ASP A 96 1.98 -9.20 12.08
N PHE A 97 2.15 -8.60 10.91
CA PHE A 97 1.13 -8.63 9.87
C PHE A 97 1.72 -8.65 8.45
N LYS A 98 0.88 -8.95 7.48
CA LYS A 98 1.20 -8.93 6.06
C LYS A 98 0.16 -8.15 5.28
N ILE A 99 0.60 -7.38 4.27
CA ILE A 99 -0.26 -6.77 3.27
C ILE A 99 -0.03 -7.50 1.95
N LEU A 100 -1.11 -7.91 1.30
CA LEU A 100 -1.08 -8.59 0.01
C LEU A 100 -1.20 -7.56 -1.12
N GLY A 101 -0.37 -7.69 -2.12
CA GLY A 101 -0.39 -6.94 -3.36
C GLY A 101 -0.27 -7.87 -4.56
N ASN A 102 0.17 -7.32 -5.70
CA ASN A 102 0.43 -8.09 -6.93
C ASN A 102 1.92 -8.11 -7.31
N ALA A 103 2.81 -7.61 -6.46
CA ALA A 103 4.25 -7.58 -6.72
C ALA A 103 4.82 -8.97 -7.06
N PHE A 104 5.71 -8.99 -8.03
CA PHE A 104 6.46 -10.21 -8.40
C PHE A 104 7.88 -9.87 -8.85
N TRP A 105 8.78 -10.84 -8.74
CA TRP A 105 10.13 -10.76 -9.30
C TRP A 105 10.19 -11.48 -10.63
N GLY A 106 10.66 -10.76 -11.66
CA GLY A 106 10.74 -11.29 -13.02
C GLY A 106 12.01 -12.11 -13.26
N ASN A 107 11.88 -13.25 -13.91
CA ASN A 107 13.03 -14.10 -14.24
C ASN A 107 14.03 -13.44 -15.21
N ASN A 108 13.58 -12.44 -15.97
CA ASN A 108 14.40 -11.73 -16.95
C ASN A 108 14.94 -10.39 -16.42
N ALA A 109 14.65 -10.04 -15.18
CA ALA A 109 15.24 -8.84 -14.55
C ALA A 109 16.74 -9.08 -14.29
N THR A 110 17.57 -8.11 -14.65
CA THR A 110 19.03 -8.19 -14.43
C THR A 110 19.42 -7.93 -12.99
N ALA A 111 18.65 -7.08 -12.30
CA ALA A 111 18.82 -6.83 -10.88
C ALA A 111 18.06 -7.88 -10.06
N THR A 112 18.65 -8.30 -8.96
CA THR A 112 17.99 -9.18 -7.99
C THR A 112 16.78 -8.50 -7.36
N ARG A 113 15.73 -9.27 -7.03
CA ARG A 113 14.50 -8.75 -6.42
C ARG A 113 13.86 -7.62 -7.23
N SER A 114 13.78 -7.82 -8.54
CA SER A 114 13.22 -6.85 -9.48
C SER A 114 12.22 -7.52 -10.41
N GLY A 115 11.19 -6.78 -10.79
CA GLY A 115 10.08 -7.22 -11.64
C GLY A 115 9.02 -6.14 -11.71
N SER A 116 7.83 -6.39 -11.17
CA SER A 116 6.84 -5.35 -10.85
C SER A 116 6.81 -5.20 -9.33
N CYS A 117 7.36 -4.12 -8.83
CA CYS A 117 7.41 -3.79 -7.39
C CYS A 117 7.00 -2.33 -7.24
N GLU A 118 5.82 -2.09 -6.65
CA GLU A 118 5.13 -0.80 -6.65
C GLU A 118 4.90 -0.32 -5.20
N PRO A 119 5.99 0.14 -4.53
CA PRO A 119 6.05 0.25 -3.09
C PRO A 119 5.04 1.24 -2.51
N GLY A 120 4.17 0.72 -1.65
CA GLY A 120 3.22 1.47 -0.84
C GLY A 120 3.76 1.74 0.56
N ILE A 121 3.66 3.00 1.00
CA ILE A 121 3.92 3.38 2.39
C ILE A 121 2.82 2.82 3.28
N ILE A 122 3.21 2.34 4.45
CA ILE A 122 2.31 1.77 5.44
C ILE A 122 2.25 2.69 6.65
N MET A 123 1.03 3.10 7.02
CA MET A 123 0.75 3.73 8.31
C MET A 123 -0.01 2.73 9.17
N VAL A 124 0.27 2.72 10.45
CA VAL A 124 -0.43 1.89 11.44
C VAL A 124 -1.08 2.77 12.50
N GLY A 125 -2.27 2.39 12.94
CA GLY A 125 -3.05 3.12 13.94
C GLY A 125 -3.37 2.24 15.13
N TYR A 126 -3.27 2.81 16.34
CA TYR A 126 -3.73 2.19 17.58
C TYR A 126 -4.90 2.98 18.15
N ASP A 127 -6.05 2.35 18.28
CA ASP A 127 -7.30 2.96 18.79
C ASP A 127 -7.18 3.28 20.29
N LYS A 128 -6.64 4.45 20.61
CA LYS A 128 -6.37 4.87 21.98
C LYS A 128 -7.64 5.19 22.75
N ASN A 129 -8.64 5.72 22.06
CA ASN A 129 -9.89 6.16 22.66
C ASN A 129 -10.99 5.09 22.58
N LYS A 130 -10.72 3.96 21.88
CA LYS A 130 -11.59 2.79 21.72
C LYS A 130 -12.93 3.13 21.07
N ASN A 131 -12.90 4.03 20.07
CA ASN A 131 -14.10 4.41 19.31
C ASN A 131 -14.36 3.52 18.09
N GLY A 132 -13.43 2.61 17.76
CA GLY A 132 -13.51 1.69 16.63
C GLY A 132 -13.29 2.36 15.27
N LYS A 133 -12.68 3.54 15.24
CA LYS A 133 -12.39 4.31 14.02
C LYS A 133 -11.00 4.91 14.09
N PRO A 134 -10.30 5.01 12.94
CA PRO A 134 -8.99 5.63 12.90
C PRO A 134 -9.12 7.16 13.02
N ASP A 135 -8.54 7.74 14.07
CA ASP A 135 -8.45 9.18 14.26
C ASP A 135 -7.12 9.74 13.72
N GLU A 136 -7.09 11.04 13.38
CA GLU A 136 -5.94 11.65 12.70
C GLU A 136 -4.64 11.61 13.52
N ASP A 137 -4.73 11.67 14.85
CA ASP A 137 -3.58 11.66 15.78
C ASP A 137 -3.14 10.26 16.22
N GLU A 138 -3.77 9.21 15.71
CA GLU A 138 -3.47 7.80 16.03
C GLU A 138 -2.51 7.14 15.04
N TRP A 139 -2.14 7.82 13.96
CA TRP A 139 -1.33 7.25 12.89
C TRP A 139 0.17 7.38 13.12
N TYR A 140 0.89 6.30 12.82
CA TYR A 140 2.35 6.18 12.84
C TYR A 140 2.81 5.57 11.51
N GLU A 141 3.91 6.06 10.93
CA GLU A 141 4.46 5.48 9.71
C GLU A 141 5.36 4.30 10.04
N ILE A 142 5.29 3.22 9.27
CA ILE A 142 6.27 2.15 9.33
C ILE A 142 7.55 2.63 8.65
N ALA A 143 8.64 2.72 9.40
CA ALA A 143 9.95 3.10 8.88
C ALA A 143 10.56 1.93 8.08
N GLY A 144 10.17 1.83 6.82
CA GLY A 144 10.78 0.89 5.88
C GLY A 144 12.25 1.24 5.58
N SER A 145 12.92 0.40 4.81
CA SER A 145 14.37 0.49 4.53
C SER A 145 14.83 1.84 3.95
N GLU A 146 13.92 2.58 3.32
CA GLU A 146 14.22 3.88 2.71
C GLU A 146 13.91 5.07 3.62
N TYR A 147 13.21 4.86 4.75
CA TYR A 147 12.64 5.93 5.57
C TYR A 147 13.65 7.00 5.99
N PHE A 148 14.86 6.59 6.40
CA PHE A 148 15.92 7.49 6.88
C PHE A 148 16.93 7.89 5.81
N LYS A 149 16.74 7.44 4.56
CA LYS A 149 17.64 7.81 3.47
C LYS A 149 17.37 9.25 2.99
N ASN A 150 18.41 9.96 2.59
CA ASN A 150 18.32 11.33 2.07
C ASN A 150 17.59 11.43 0.72
N THR A 151 17.33 10.31 0.06
CA THR A 151 16.53 10.20 -1.17
C THR A 151 15.02 10.17 -0.91
N THR A 152 14.62 10.03 0.35
CA THR A 152 13.21 10.03 0.76
C THR A 152 12.78 11.45 1.14
N THR A 153 11.66 11.89 0.58
CA THR A 153 11.11 13.23 0.82
C THR A 153 9.93 13.13 1.79
N LYS A 154 10.08 13.76 2.95
CA LYS A 154 9.00 13.86 3.94
C LYS A 154 8.07 15.03 3.62
N ASN A 155 6.78 14.90 4.01
CA ASN A 155 5.78 15.93 3.79
C ASN A 155 5.68 16.38 2.32
N TYR A 156 5.89 15.46 1.39
CA TYR A 156 5.64 15.68 -0.02
C TYR A 156 4.14 15.77 -0.25
N SER A 157 3.69 16.82 -0.93
CA SER A 157 2.29 17.02 -1.27
C SER A 157 2.14 17.24 -2.77
N ILE A 158 1.20 16.56 -3.39
CA ILE A 158 0.87 16.67 -4.80
C ILE A 158 -0.61 17.03 -4.97
N THR A 159 -0.90 17.93 -5.89
CA THR A 159 -2.25 18.28 -6.32
C THR A 159 -2.50 17.78 -7.72
N TYR A 160 -3.52 16.96 -7.91
CA TYR A 160 -4.00 16.50 -9.21
C TYR A 160 -5.19 17.34 -9.66
N PHE A 161 -5.15 17.82 -10.89
CA PHE A 161 -6.22 18.63 -11.46
C PHE A 161 -7.13 17.79 -12.35
N LYS A 162 -8.44 17.97 -12.21
CA LYS A 162 -9.42 17.22 -13.01
C LYS A 162 -9.23 17.55 -14.49
N PRO A 163 -9.05 16.52 -15.35
CA PRO A 163 -8.86 16.74 -16.78
C PRO A 163 -10.17 17.25 -17.44
N ASN A 164 -10.01 18.00 -18.52
CA ASN A 164 -11.13 18.24 -19.42
C ASN A 164 -11.16 17.11 -20.46
N GLU A 165 -12.03 16.12 -20.24
CA GLU A 165 -12.16 14.96 -21.13
C GLU A 165 -12.63 15.31 -22.57
N ASN A 166 -13.12 16.54 -22.78
CA ASN A 166 -13.50 17.05 -24.11
C ASN A 166 -12.38 17.85 -24.80
N LYS A 167 -11.23 18.02 -24.15
CA LYS A 167 -10.05 18.66 -24.76
C LYS A 167 -9.51 17.74 -25.86
N PRO A 168 -9.15 18.27 -27.04
CA PRO A 168 -8.38 17.47 -28.02
C PRO A 168 -7.11 16.95 -27.37
N PRO A 169 -6.80 15.64 -27.52
CA PRO A 169 -5.59 15.06 -26.93
C PRO A 169 -4.32 15.62 -27.58
N VAL A 170 -3.24 15.65 -26.85
CA VAL A 170 -1.89 16.01 -27.35
C VAL A 170 -1.08 14.71 -27.46
N PRO A 171 -0.97 14.10 -28.65
CA PRO A 171 -0.21 12.87 -28.82
C PRO A 171 1.28 13.10 -28.55
N GLY A 172 1.92 12.11 -27.93
CA GLY A 172 3.37 12.11 -27.75
C GLY A 172 4.14 11.55 -28.94
N SER A 173 5.44 11.35 -28.76
CA SER A 173 6.33 10.79 -29.81
C SER A 173 6.13 9.28 -29.99
N GLU A 174 5.72 8.58 -28.95
CA GLU A 174 5.50 7.14 -28.98
C GLU A 174 4.04 6.83 -29.29
N LEU A 175 3.80 5.75 -30.04
CA LEU A 175 2.44 5.34 -30.47
C LEU A 175 1.48 5.05 -29.32
N TRP A 176 2.01 4.69 -28.14
CA TRP A 176 1.19 4.44 -26.96
C TRP A 176 0.78 5.71 -26.22
N GLN A 177 1.43 6.85 -26.46
CA GLN A 177 1.14 8.14 -25.82
C GLN A 177 0.00 8.85 -26.51
N THR A 178 -1.24 8.61 -26.08
CA THR A 178 -2.42 9.22 -26.69
C THR A 178 -2.66 10.66 -26.26
N ASP A 179 -2.30 11.03 -25.01
CA ASP A 179 -2.35 12.41 -24.54
C ASP A 179 -1.25 12.63 -23.46
N VAL A 180 -0.18 13.34 -23.82
CA VAL A 180 0.94 13.64 -22.91
C VAL A 180 0.67 14.86 -22.02
N GLU A 181 -0.47 15.54 -22.19
CA GLU A 181 -0.95 16.65 -21.35
C GLU A 181 -2.29 16.30 -20.68
N TYR A 182 -2.50 15.03 -20.31
CA TYR A 182 -3.82 14.56 -19.91
C TYR A 182 -4.22 15.07 -18.51
N ILE A 183 -3.53 14.67 -17.43
CA ILE A 183 -3.84 15.14 -16.08
C ILE A 183 -2.69 15.95 -15.53
N LYS A 184 -2.92 17.26 -15.39
CA LYS A 184 -1.96 18.18 -14.77
C LYS A 184 -1.79 17.83 -13.29
N TRP A 185 -0.55 17.90 -12.80
CA TRP A 185 -0.23 17.86 -11.38
C TRP A 185 0.76 18.98 -11.01
N GLN A 186 0.78 19.31 -9.72
CA GLN A 186 1.73 20.25 -9.12
C GLN A 186 2.07 19.79 -7.71
N ASP A 187 3.34 19.91 -7.30
CA ASP A 187 3.78 19.56 -5.95
C ASP A 187 4.12 20.79 -5.10
N ASN A 188 4.35 20.56 -3.80
CA ASN A 188 4.70 21.61 -2.84
C ASN A 188 6.16 22.11 -2.95
N PHE A 189 6.96 21.53 -3.84
CA PHE A 189 8.31 21.99 -4.18
C PHE A 189 8.33 22.88 -5.43
N GLY A 190 7.16 23.17 -6.02
CA GLY A 190 7.02 24.00 -7.21
C GLY A 190 7.21 23.24 -8.53
N ASN A 191 7.36 21.92 -8.48
CA ASN A 191 7.37 21.12 -9.71
C ASN A 191 5.95 20.91 -10.22
N SER A 192 5.81 20.81 -11.53
CA SER A 192 4.56 20.51 -12.19
C SER A 192 4.78 19.68 -13.44
N GLY A 193 3.76 18.96 -13.88
CA GLY A 193 3.81 18.14 -15.09
C GLY A 193 2.43 17.58 -15.41
N PHE A 194 2.42 16.56 -16.23
CA PHE A 194 1.21 15.86 -16.62
C PHE A 194 1.39 14.36 -16.41
N LYS A 195 0.30 13.67 -16.14
CA LYS A 195 0.19 12.22 -16.26
C LYS A 195 -0.28 11.91 -17.67
N THR A 196 0.44 10.99 -18.32
CA THR A 196 0.19 10.59 -19.71
C THR A 196 -0.97 9.61 -19.80
N LYS A 197 -1.89 9.84 -20.77
CA LYS A 197 -2.88 8.82 -21.14
C LYS A 197 -2.28 7.91 -22.20
N ASN A 198 -2.38 6.60 -21.99
CA ASN A 198 -1.86 5.63 -22.93
C ASN A 198 -2.99 4.98 -23.77
N THR A 199 -2.61 4.25 -24.83
CA THR A 199 -3.56 3.60 -25.75
C THR A 199 -4.20 2.34 -25.15
N PHE A 200 -3.66 1.81 -24.04
CA PHE A 200 -4.11 0.54 -23.46
C PHE A 200 -5.32 0.73 -22.53
N HIS A 201 -5.51 1.96 -22.02
CA HIS A 201 -6.55 2.32 -21.06
C HIS A 201 -7.30 3.57 -21.54
N ALA A 202 -8.51 3.35 -22.07
CA ALA A 202 -9.31 4.43 -22.69
C ALA A 202 -10.14 5.24 -21.67
N GLN A 203 -10.46 4.66 -20.51
CA GLN A 203 -11.29 5.29 -19.48
C GLN A 203 -10.60 6.50 -18.83
N SER A 204 -11.35 7.26 -18.03
CA SER A 204 -10.75 8.35 -17.24
C SER A 204 -9.82 7.81 -16.15
N TYR A 205 -8.66 8.44 -15.99
CA TYR A 205 -7.70 8.14 -14.90
C TYR A 205 -8.00 8.97 -13.64
N TYR A 206 -8.93 9.90 -13.70
CA TYR A 206 -9.35 10.71 -12.56
C TYR A 206 -10.50 10.01 -11.81
N PRO A 207 -10.47 9.89 -10.48
CA PRO A 207 -11.56 9.27 -9.73
C PRO A 207 -12.88 10.03 -9.95
N LEU A 208 -13.81 9.40 -10.68
CA LEU A 208 -15.03 10.08 -11.18
C LEU A 208 -16.03 10.45 -10.08
N TRP A 209 -15.93 9.83 -8.91
CA TRP A 209 -16.78 10.12 -7.74
C TRP A 209 -16.28 11.32 -6.91
N LEU A 210 -15.07 11.83 -7.17
CA LEU A 210 -14.57 12.99 -6.46
C LEU A 210 -15.16 14.27 -7.05
N SER A 211 -15.76 15.07 -6.17
CA SER A 211 -16.23 16.41 -6.50
C SER A 211 -15.06 17.41 -6.51
N GLY A 212 -15.19 18.47 -7.30
CA GLY A 212 -14.20 19.54 -7.37
C GLY A 212 -13.28 19.43 -8.59
N SER A 213 -12.49 20.51 -8.78
CA SER A 213 -11.58 20.65 -9.93
C SER A 213 -10.17 20.11 -9.67
N SER A 214 -9.87 19.77 -8.42
CA SER A 214 -8.60 19.20 -8.00
C SER A 214 -8.69 18.60 -6.60
N TYR A 215 -7.71 17.78 -6.24
CA TYR A 215 -7.50 17.30 -4.87
C TYR A 215 -6.02 17.10 -4.60
N SER A 216 -5.65 17.18 -3.32
CA SER A 216 -4.25 17.05 -2.89
C SER A 216 -4.09 15.84 -2.00
N LEU A 217 -2.93 15.19 -2.13
CA LEU A 217 -2.50 14.05 -1.32
C LEU A 217 -1.12 14.36 -0.75
N THR A 218 -0.88 13.94 0.50
CA THR A 218 0.36 14.26 1.22
C THR A 218 0.89 13.02 1.93
N GLY A 219 2.21 12.87 1.95
CA GLY A 219 2.86 11.76 2.63
C GLY A 219 4.38 11.75 2.47
N THR A 220 4.99 10.63 2.77
CA THR A 220 6.40 10.34 2.49
C THR A 220 6.54 9.86 1.05
N LYS A 221 7.38 10.54 0.25
CA LYS A 221 7.70 10.13 -1.11
C LYS A 221 9.05 9.42 -1.15
N LEU A 222 9.04 8.19 -1.66
CA LEU A 222 10.23 7.40 -1.92
C LEU A 222 10.91 7.86 -3.22
N LYS A 223 12.15 7.45 -3.40
CA LYS A 223 12.84 7.54 -4.69
C LYS A 223 12.11 6.66 -5.72
N ASP A 224 12.17 7.05 -6.98
CA ASP A 224 11.70 6.24 -8.09
C ASP A 224 12.47 4.92 -8.16
N ASN A 225 11.76 3.80 -8.35
CA ASN A 225 12.33 2.45 -8.31
C ASN A 225 12.19 1.67 -9.62
N PHE A 226 11.46 2.20 -10.61
CA PHE A 226 11.40 1.63 -11.95
C PHE A 226 12.48 2.24 -12.85
N TYR A 227 13.05 1.39 -13.70
CA TYR A 227 14.01 1.79 -14.74
C TYR A 227 13.76 1.00 -16.02
N ASP A 228 14.12 1.61 -17.16
CA ASP A 228 14.11 0.91 -18.44
C ASP A 228 15.36 0.04 -18.59
N GLN A 229 15.20 -1.26 -18.40
CA GLN A 229 16.28 -2.24 -18.52
C GLN A 229 16.74 -2.40 -19.98
N SER A 230 15.88 -2.15 -20.96
CA SER A 230 16.21 -2.25 -22.39
C SER A 230 17.03 -1.07 -22.90
N GLY A 231 16.95 0.10 -22.24
CA GLY A 231 17.50 1.35 -22.73
C GLY A 231 16.80 1.92 -23.97
N THR A 232 15.68 1.30 -24.40
CA THR A 232 14.88 1.68 -25.59
C THR A 232 13.42 1.93 -25.27
N GLY A 233 13.03 1.97 -23.99
CA GLY A 233 11.67 2.17 -23.53
C GLY A 233 10.77 0.94 -23.59
N THR A 234 11.32 -0.24 -23.94
CA THR A 234 10.53 -1.44 -24.23
C THR A 234 10.42 -2.44 -23.08
N TYR A 235 11.31 -2.33 -22.05
CA TYR A 235 11.31 -3.24 -20.92
C TYR A 235 11.60 -2.52 -19.60
N TRP A 236 10.55 -2.21 -18.88
CA TRP A 236 10.59 -1.53 -17.59
C TRP A 236 10.57 -2.52 -16.45
N VAL A 237 11.36 -2.25 -15.42
CA VAL A 237 11.54 -3.13 -14.25
C VAL A 237 11.54 -2.32 -12.98
N GLY A 238 10.69 -2.68 -12.02
CA GLY A 238 10.64 -2.13 -10.67
C GLY A 238 11.49 -2.95 -9.71
N THR A 239 12.40 -2.31 -8.98
CA THR A 239 13.24 -2.95 -7.97
C THR A 239 12.61 -2.84 -6.59
N SER A 240 12.51 -3.96 -5.85
CA SER A 240 12.06 -3.97 -4.45
C SER A 240 12.99 -3.16 -3.57
N TYR A 241 12.44 -2.43 -2.62
CA TYR A 241 13.14 -2.01 -1.42
C TYR A 241 13.26 -3.19 -0.43
N ASP A 242 14.14 -3.08 0.57
CA ASP A 242 14.48 -4.25 1.37
C ASP A 242 13.34 -4.75 2.27
N TYR A 243 12.59 -3.83 2.92
CA TYR A 243 11.47 -4.18 3.83
C TYR A 243 10.59 -2.95 4.14
N GLY A 244 9.41 -3.22 4.68
CA GLY A 244 8.56 -2.20 5.29
C GLY A 244 7.61 -1.47 4.32
N TYR A 245 7.32 -2.06 3.16
CA TYR A 245 6.42 -1.49 2.16
C TYR A 245 5.41 -2.54 1.68
N ALA A 246 4.19 -2.09 1.40
CA ALA A 246 3.18 -2.89 0.71
C ALA A 246 3.55 -3.01 -0.77
N ASP A 247 3.10 -4.07 -1.44
CA ASP A 247 3.24 -4.30 -2.88
C ASP A 247 4.67 -4.14 -3.42
N ASN A 248 5.64 -4.44 -2.58
CA ASN A 248 7.07 -4.24 -2.83
C ASN A 248 7.83 -5.55 -3.06
N ALA A 249 7.29 -6.65 -2.56
CA ALA A 249 7.83 -7.99 -2.69
C ALA A 249 6.69 -8.99 -2.92
N PRO A 250 6.96 -10.16 -3.55
CA PRO A 250 5.94 -11.19 -3.71
C PRO A 250 5.29 -11.59 -2.38
N ASN A 251 3.98 -11.86 -2.40
CA ASN A 251 3.22 -12.25 -1.21
C ASN A 251 3.77 -13.50 -0.50
N THR A 252 4.57 -14.32 -1.19
CA THR A 252 5.21 -15.52 -0.65
C THR A 252 6.56 -15.25 0.01
N ASP A 253 7.11 -14.05 -0.14
CA ASP A 253 8.40 -13.66 0.42
C ASP A 253 8.25 -13.03 1.81
N GLU A 254 9.23 -13.25 2.68
CA GLU A 254 9.23 -12.69 4.04
C GLU A 254 9.37 -11.15 4.06
N ALA A 255 9.92 -10.55 3.00
CA ALA A 255 10.02 -9.10 2.87
C ALA A 255 8.64 -8.40 2.77
N SER A 256 7.56 -9.15 2.48
CA SER A 256 6.18 -8.66 2.54
C SER A 256 5.57 -8.69 3.96
N ASN A 257 6.27 -9.27 4.94
CA ASN A 257 5.85 -9.28 6.34
C ASN A 257 6.34 -8.02 7.05
N ILE A 258 5.47 -7.44 7.85
CA ILE A 258 5.68 -6.14 8.50
C ILE A 258 5.75 -6.31 10.02
N ASP A 259 6.63 -5.52 10.65
CA ASP A 259 6.85 -5.48 12.07
C ASP A 259 6.33 -4.15 12.63
N ILE A 260 5.43 -4.20 13.61
CA ILE A 260 4.86 -3.01 14.24
C ILE A 260 5.95 -2.20 14.97
N SER A 261 7.02 -2.84 15.44
CA SER A 261 8.12 -2.14 16.12
C SER A 261 8.92 -1.20 15.20
N TRP A 262 8.68 -1.22 13.88
CA TRP A 262 9.21 -0.23 12.94
C TRP A 262 8.41 1.08 12.91
N ALA A 263 7.33 1.20 13.68
CA ALA A 263 6.53 2.40 13.73
C ALA A 263 7.32 3.60 14.27
N VAL A 264 7.15 4.75 13.62
CA VAL A 264 7.75 6.03 14.02
C VAL A 264 6.69 7.12 14.16
N ASP A 265 6.96 8.07 15.04
CA ASP A 265 6.15 9.26 15.19
C ASP A 265 6.41 10.29 14.06
N LYS A 266 5.67 11.39 14.05
CA LYS A 266 5.81 12.49 13.07
C LYS A 266 7.20 13.16 13.05
N ASN A 267 8.02 12.93 14.09
CA ASN A 267 9.39 13.43 14.18
C ASN A 267 10.42 12.37 13.72
N GLY A 268 9.98 11.17 13.35
CA GLY A 268 10.82 10.06 12.95
C GLY A 268 11.44 9.28 14.11
N ASN A 269 10.91 9.43 15.34
CA ASN A 269 11.36 8.64 16.48
C ASN A 269 10.55 7.34 16.55
N TYR A 270 11.24 6.22 16.77
CA TYR A 270 10.57 4.94 17.01
C TYR A 270 9.64 5.01 18.20
N VAL A 271 8.44 4.44 18.06
CA VAL A 271 7.42 4.37 19.09
C VAL A 271 7.14 2.92 19.47
N LYS A 272 6.87 2.69 20.75
CA LYS A 272 6.49 1.38 21.23
C LYS A 272 4.97 1.29 21.34
N LEU A 273 4.34 0.79 20.25
CA LEU A 273 2.91 0.50 20.26
C LEU A 273 2.66 -0.87 20.88
N PRO A 274 1.59 -1.06 21.67
CA PRO A 274 1.22 -2.38 22.21
C PRO A 274 0.66 -3.30 21.12
N GLY A 275 0.16 -2.73 20.02
CA GLY A 275 -0.46 -3.37 18.88
C GLY A 275 -1.04 -2.33 17.94
N ILE A 276 -1.80 -2.77 16.94
CA ILE A 276 -2.49 -1.92 15.98
C ILE A 276 -3.92 -2.42 15.72
N ASP A 277 -4.83 -1.49 15.47
CA ASP A 277 -6.22 -1.75 15.11
C ASP A 277 -6.49 -1.39 13.64
N PHE A 278 -5.71 -0.45 13.10
CA PHE A 278 -5.89 0.12 11.76
C PHE A 278 -4.61 0.14 10.97
N ILE A 279 -4.76 0.02 9.64
CA ILE A 279 -3.69 0.17 8.67
C ILE A 279 -4.16 1.13 7.58
N LYS A 280 -3.28 2.03 7.15
CA LYS A 280 -3.44 2.84 5.95
C LYS A 280 -2.28 2.54 5.01
N VAL A 281 -2.58 2.27 3.74
CA VAL A 281 -1.58 2.07 2.68
C VAL A 281 -1.76 3.16 1.65
N TYR A 282 -0.67 3.76 1.19
CA TYR A 282 -0.70 4.70 0.08
C TYR A 282 0.50 4.52 -0.84
N THR A 283 0.31 4.79 -2.14
CA THR A 283 1.39 4.70 -3.14
C THR A 283 2.55 5.62 -2.78
N GLY A 284 3.74 5.06 -2.63
CA GLY A 284 4.92 5.77 -2.11
C GLY A 284 5.76 6.52 -3.15
N VAL A 285 5.52 6.33 -4.45
CA VAL A 285 6.31 6.94 -5.54
C VAL A 285 5.45 7.80 -6.46
N ASN A 286 6.06 8.81 -7.10
CA ASN A 286 5.41 9.61 -8.14
C ASN A 286 6.11 9.39 -9.48
N GLN A 287 5.99 8.17 -10.03
CA GLN A 287 6.71 7.73 -11.22
C GLN A 287 5.75 7.23 -12.30
N GLU A 288 6.14 7.39 -13.56
CA GLU A 288 5.60 6.68 -14.72
C GLU A 288 6.70 5.79 -15.32
N ALA A 289 6.36 4.54 -15.60
CA ALA A 289 7.27 3.51 -16.11
C ALA A 289 7.04 3.29 -17.63
N GLY A 290 7.19 4.35 -18.41
CA GLY A 290 6.98 4.33 -19.86
C GLY A 290 5.57 3.86 -20.23
N TRP A 291 5.48 2.89 -21.13
CA TRP A 291 4.20 2.35 -21.62
C TRP A 291 3.40 1.56 -20.57
N LEU A 292 4.04 1.15 -19.47
CA LEU A 292 3.33 0.54 -18.33
C LEU A 292 2.43 1.55 -17.59
N GLY A 293 2.68 2.86 -17.76
CA GLY A 293 1.91 3.92 -17.11
C GLY A 293 2.44 4.29 -15.73
N GLU A 294 1.56 4.79 -14.87
CA GLU A 294 1.93 5.16 -13.50
C GLU A 294 2.29 3.93 -12.67
N VAL A 295 3.22 4.12 -11.74
CA VAL A 295 3.51 3.15 -10.68
C VAL A 295 2.43 3.30 -9.62
N SER A 296 1.61 2.26 -9.47
CA SER A 296 0.44 2.22 -8.60
C SER A 296 0.58 1.06 -7.61
N THR A 297 0.37 1.34 -6.34
CA THR A 297 0.31 0.27 -5.34
C THR A 297 -1.05 -0.43 -5.39
N GLU A 298 -1.07 -1.74 -5.49
CA GLU A 298 -2.26 -2.57 -5.36
C GLU A 298 -2.36 -3.18 -3.98
N VAL A 299 -3.59 -3.26 -3.47
CA VAL A 299 -3.90 -3.95 -2.21
C VAL A 299 -4.91 -5.05 -2.49
N ALA A 300 -4.52 -6.29 -2.19
CA ALA A 300 -5.34 -7.50 -2.37
C ALA A 300 -5.82 -8.09 -1.04
N GLY A 301 -5.48 -7.47 0.08
CA GLY A 301 -5.86 -7.89 1.43
C GLY A 301 -4.75 -7.66 2.43
N ALA A 302 -5.02 -8.02 3.68
CA ALA A 302 -4.03 -8.07 4.75
C ALA A 302 -4.46 -9.09 5.79
N TYR A 303 -3.51 -9.59 6.58
CA TYR A 303 -3.83 -10.48 7.68
C TYR A 303 -2.81 -10.44 8.82
N ASP A 304 -3.33 -10.73 10.00
CA ASP A 304 -2.56 -10.97 11.21
C ASP A 304 -1.75 -12.28 11.08
N LEU A 305 -0.44 -12.21 11.27
CA LEU A 305 0.47 -13.35 11.22
C LEU A 305 0.43 -14.23 12.48
N HIS A 306 -0.17 -13.74 13.57
CA HIS A 306 -0.28 -14.49 14.82
C HIS A 306 -1.49 -15.43 14.84
N LEU A 307 -2.45 -15.25 13.92
CA LEU A 307 -3.63 -16.12 13.75
C LEU A 307 -3.42 -17.11 12.59
N ASN A 308 -3.96 -18.32 12.73
CA ASN A 308 -3.87 -19.39 11.72
C ASN A 308 -5.08 -19.39 10.79
#